data_ee4c275585c3746b36927258572d26dd
#
_entry.id   ee4c275585c3746b36927258572d26dd
#
_cell.length_a   1.000
_cell.length_b   1.000
_cell.length_c   1.000
_cell.angle_alpha   90.00
_cell.angle_beta   90.00
_cell.angle_gamma   90.00
#
_symmetry.space_group_name_H-M   'P 1'
#
loop_
_entity.id
_entity.type
_entity.pdbx_description
1 polymer ?
#
loop_
_entity_poly.entity_id
_entity_poly.type
_entity_poly.pdbx_seq_one_letter_code
_entity_poly.pdbx_strand_id
1 'polypeptide(L)'
;MAGNNANKSINNSQNTNNGKVMTKYDRKVAKRKEEEKRLQREKIIFRAVTAGIIAGILIAAVVICSMRYYKIHNRFISVDGDNISQIEFDMYYNVSKNAAMSQSFYGNTTMADYYSYMGYKSSENDKSQTNSQTGKTWYEYFADNALTTIKEYKALIKDADNSGFDYTTGDDDYADFTKQISDAASESGKSVADYYKQSFGQYATEKNVKKYVMEYLKANAYQSKLTENMTATDDEVKEYYDEHKD
;
A
#
# COMPACT_ATOMS: atom_id res chain seq x y z
N MET A 1 0.36 22.60 93.80
CA MET A 1 1.43 21.63 94.15
C MET A 1 2.27 21.39 92.88
N ALA A 2 3.55 21.71 93.04
CA ALA A 2 4.77 21.14 92.44
C ALA A 2 4.65 20.83 90.92
N GLY A 3 5.32 21.49 90.03
CA GLY A 3 6.77 21.69 90.03
C GLY A 3 7.41 20.55 89.21
N ASN A 4 7.92 20.81 88.02
CA ASN A 4 9.28 20.53 87.71
C ASN A 4 9.73 21.01 86.31
N ASN A 5 10.77 21.80 86.38
CA ASN A 5 11.60 22.19 85.23
C ASN A 5 12.35 20.95 84.70
N ALA A 6 12.39 20.79 83.35
CA ALA A 6 13.40 19.96 82.72
C ALA A 6 14.07 20.75 81.57
N ASN A 7 15.32 21.05 81.80
CA ASN A 7 16.36 21.62 81.02
C ASN A 7 16.34 21.18 79.58
N LYS A 8 16.22 22.12 78.65
CA LYS A 8 16.46 21.97 77.22
C LYS A 8 17.93 22.32 76.90
N SER A 9 18.76 21.28 76.92
CA SER A 9 20.13 21.37 76.45
C SER A 9 20.20 21.73 74.98
N ILE A 10 20.64 22.93 74.69
CA ILE A 10 20.92 23.38 73.36
C ILE A 10 22.29 22.83 72.98
N ASN A 11 22.30 21.78 72.16
CA ASN A 11 23.51 21.27 71.51
C ASN A 11 23.84 22.20 70.32
N ASN A 12 24.71 23.17 70.63
CA ASN A 12 25.29 24.06 69.60
C ASN A 12 26.45 23.30 68.93
N SER A 13 26.14 22.54 67.88
CA SER A 13 27.14 21.92 67.02
C SER A 13 27.75 23.07 66.17
N GLN A 14 28.83 23.59 66.66
CA GLN A 14 29.69 24.48 65.93
C GLN A 14 30.19 23.78 64.65
N ASN A 15 29.60 24.13 63.51
CA ASN A 15 30.14 23.82 62.21
C ASN A 15 31.40 24.68 62.00
N THR A 16 32.55 24.18 62.40
CA THR A 16 33.86 24.79 62.12
C THR A 16 34.18 24.61 60.66
N ASN A 17 33.54 25.40 59.81
CA ASN A 17 33.99 25.64 58.43
C ASN A 17 35.30 26.44 58.51
N ASN A 18 36.44 25.72 58.46
CA ASN A 18 37.75 26.31 58.28
C ASN A 18 37.74 27.12 56.96
N GLY A 19 37.31 28.36 57.03
CA GLY A 19 37.28 29.30 55.96
C GLY A 19 38.71 29.69 55.56
N LYS A 20 39.31 28.84 54.75
CA LYS A 20 40.55 29.20 54.04
C LYS A 20 40.23 30.41 53.17
N VAL A 21 40.77 31.60 53.55
CA VAL A 21 40.57 32.81 52.80
C VAL A 21 41.10 32.58 51.38
N MET A 22 40.18 32.48 50.39
CA MET A 22 40.54 32.25 49.01
C MET A 22 41.30 33.43 48.45
N THR A 23 42.51 33.19 47.98
CA THR A 23 43.36 34.20 47.33
C THR A 23 42.73 34.60 45.97
N LYS A 24 43.14 35.76 45.44
CA LYS A 24 42.73 36.19 44.08
C LYS A 24 43.02 35.10 43.01
N TYR A 25 44.08 34.34 43.23
CA TYR A 25 44.45 33.21 42.35
C TYR A 25 43.45 32.07 42.46
N ASP A 26 43.11 31.65 43.69
CA ASP A 26 42.14 30.54 43.90
C ASP A 26 40.76 30.86 43.29
N ARG A 27 40.31 32.11 43.40
CA ARG A 27 39.05 32.55 42.76
C ARG A 27 39.12 32.48 41.24
N LYS A 28 40.28 32.81 40.64
CA LYS A 28 40.48 32.72 39.21
C LYS A 28 40.48 31.26 38.72
N VAL A 29 41.13 30.36 39.46
CA VAL A 29 41.15 28.93 39.17
C VAL A 29 39.76 28.29 39.34
N ALA A 30 39.02 28.67 40.40
CA ALA A 30 37.66 28.22 40.62
C ALA A 30 36.72 28.61 39.46
N LYS A 31 36.80 29.91 39.03
CA LYS A 31 36.02 30.36 37.86
C LYS A 31 36.34 29.60 36.59
N ARG A 32 37.63 29.36 36.29
CA ARG A 32 38.02 28.56 35.10
C ARG A 32 37.49 27.16 35.15
N LYS A 33 37.57 26.49 36.29
CA LYS A 33 37.00 25.14 36.48
C LYS A 33 35.47 25.12 36.33
N GLU A 34 34.82 26.17 36.76
CA GLU A 34 33.36 26.29 36.61
C GLU A 34 32.95 26.55 35.15
N GLU A 35 33.68 27.37 34.44
CA GLU A 35 33.52 27.60 33.00
C GLU A 35 33.81 26.34 32.18
N GLU A 36 34.87 25.60 32.49
CA GLU A 36 35.18 24.33 31.86
C GLU A 36 34.07 23.28 32.07
N LYS A 37 33.56 23.17 33.32
CA LYS A 37 32.42 22.28 33.61
C LYS A 37 31.16 22.70 32.86
N ARG A 38 30.90 24.00 32.73
CA ARG A 38 29.76 24.50 31.98
C ARG A 38 29.89 24.16 30.50
N LEU A 39 31.06 24.39 29.91
CA LEU A 39 31.32 24.06 28.50
C LEU A 39 31.23 22.54 28.25
N GLN A 40 31.70 21.72 29.18
CA GLN A 40 31.56 20.29 29.06
C GLN A 40 30.07 19.85 29.13
N ARG A 41 29.29 20.41 30.06
CA ARG A 41 27.84 20.17 30.13
C ARG A 41 27.12 20.60 28.89
N GLU A 42 27.41 21.79 28.34
CA GLU A 42 26.84 22.29 27.10
C GLU A 42 27.15 21.35 25.90
N LYS A 43 28.40 20.85 25.81
CA LYS A 43 28.79 19.89 24.78
C LYS A 43 28.04 18.55 24.92
N ILE A 44 27.86 18.05 26.16
CA ILE A 44 27.12 16.82 26.43
C ILE A 44 25.64 17.00 26.05
N ILE A 45 25.03 18.12 26.48
CA ILE A 45 23.63 18.44 26.16
C ILE A 45 23.46 18.55 24.64
N PHE A 46 24.34 19.29 23.96
CA PHE A 46 24.30 19.43 22.52
C PHE A 46 24.38 18.07 21.80
N ARG A 47 25.33 17.21 22.22
CA ARG A 47 25.45 15.84 21.67
C ARG A 47 24.20 15.00 21.93
N ALA A 48 23.65 15.08 23.12
CA ALA A 48 22.44 14.32 23.48
C ALA A 48 21.22 14.79 22.68
N VAL A 49 21.04 16.11 22.52
CA VAL A 49 19.96 16.69 21.70
C VAL A 49 20.12 16.29 20.24
N THR A 50 21.34 16.41 19.69
CA THR A 50 21.61 16.03 18.29
C THR A 50 21.36 14.54 18.07
N ALA A 51 21.83 13.68 18.98
CA ALA A 51 21.56 12.23 18.91
C ALA A 51 20.06 11.93 19.01
N GLY A 52 19.33 12.65 19.87
CA GLY A 52 17.87 12.52 19.99
C GLY A 52 17.14 12.91 18.72
N ILE A 53 17.53 13.99 18.06
CA ILE A 53 16.96 14.42 16.78
C ILE A 53 17.22 13.36 15.69
N ILE A 54 18.46 12.88 15.58
CA ILE A 54 18.81 11.84 14.60
C ILE A 54 18.00 10.56 14.87
N ALA A 55 17.91 10.12 16.10
CA ALA A 55 17.11 8.96 16.48
C ALA A 55 15.62 9.16 16.13
N GLY A 56 15.07 10.34 16.40
CA GLY A 56 13.69 10.68 16.02
C GLY A 56 13.43 10.61 14.53
N ILE A 57 14.36 11.13 13.70
CA ILE A 57 14.27 11.07 12.23
C ILE A 57 14.32 9.60 11.76
N LEU A 58 15.22 8.79 12.31
CA LEU A 58 15.34 7.37 11.95
C LEU A 58 14.05 6.60 12.30
N ILE A 59 13.49 6.83 13.48
CA ILE A 59 12.22 6.21 13.89
C ILE A 59 11.10 6.63 12.95
N ALA A 60 10.98 7.91 12.64
CA ALA A 60 9.98 8.41 11.69
C ALA A 60 10.13 7.76 10.31
N ALA A 61 11.36 7.64 9.80
CA ALA A 61 11.63 6.97 8.52
C ALA A 61 11.20 5.50 8.55
N VAL A 62 11.52 4.77 9.63
CA VAL A 62 11.10 3.36 9.78
C VAL A 62 9.58 3.24 9.81
N VAL A 63 8.89 4.11 10.55
CA VAL A 63 7.41 4.11 10.62
C VAL A 63 6.80 4.37 9.23
N ILE A 64 7.29 5.40 8.53
CA ILE A 64 6.80 5.74 7.17
C ILE A 64 7.03 4.57 6.21
N CYS A 65 8.23 3.98 6.21
CA CYS A 65 8.55 2.81 5.37
C CYS A 65 7.66 1.61 5.70
N SER A 66 7.43 1.35 7.00
CA SER A 66 6.57 0.25 7.45
C SER A 66 5.11 0.44 7.04
N MET A 67 4.58 1.66 7.19
CA MET A 67 3.21 1.98 6.75
C MET A 67 3.05 1.85 5.23
N ARG A 68 4.06 2.32 4.48
CA ARG A 68 4.07 2.18 3.01
C ARG A 68 4.14 0.71 2.60
N TYR A 69 5.04 -0.07 3.20
CA TYR A 69 5.14 -1.51 2.97
C TYR A 69 3.83 -2.22 3.25
N TYR A 70 3.16 -1.88 4.36
CA TYR A 70 1.87 -2.47 4.74
C TYR A 70 0.79 -2.20 3.69
N LYS A 71 0.66 -0.96 3.20
CA LYS A 71 -0.29 -0.61 2.14
C LYS A 71 -0.03 -1.38 0.85
N ILE A 72 1.25 -1.48 0.47
CA ILE A 72 1.64 -2.15 -0.78
C ILE A 72 1.32 -3.64 -0.74
N HIS A 73 1.58 -4.33 0.39
CA HIS A 73 1.56 -5.79 0.45
C HIS A 73 0.35 -6.38 1.19
N ASN A 74 -0.32 -5.60 2.05
CA ASN A 74 -1.37 -6.17 2.91
C ASN A 74 -2.71 -5.46 2.73
N ARG A 75 -2.78 -4.13 2.97
CA ARG A 75 -4.05 -3.42 2.95
C ARG A 75 -3.89 -2.01 2.41
N PHE A 76 -4.32 -1.82 1.18
CA PHE A 76 -4.48 -0.51 0.56
C PHE A 76 -5.93 -0.01 0.75
N ILE A 77 -6.90 -0.87 0.44
CA ILE A 77 -8.35 -0.63 0.58
C ILE A 77 -9.01 -1.88 1.18
N SER A 78 -10.28 -1.78 1.54
CA SER A 78 -11.13 -2.93 1.89
C SER A 78 -12.33 -2.96 0.96
N VAL A 79 -12.64 -4.15 0.43
CA VAL A 79 -13.75 -4.40 -0.48
C VAL A 79 -14.56 -5.57 0.10
N ASP A 80 -15.79 -5.30 0.50
CA ASP A 80 -16.74 -6.27 1.08
C ASP A 80 -16.15 -7.11 2.25
N GLY A 81 -15.25 -6.46 3.04
CA GLY A 81 -14.58 -7.07 4.19
C GLY A 81 -13.20 -7.66 3.87
N ASP A 82 -12.87 -7.88 2.60
CA ASP A 82 -11.57 -8.35 2.17
C ASP A 82 -10.53 -7.23 2.14
N ASN A 83 -9.32 -7.53 2.61
CA ASN A 83 -8.20 -6.61 2.52
C ASN A 83 -7.52 -6.73 1.16
N ILE A 84 -7.58 -5.68 0.37
CA ILE A 84 -6.96 -5.59 -0.94
C ILE A 84 -5.66 -4.81 -0.81
N SER A 85 -4.54 -5.42 -1.21
CA SER A 85 -3.24 -4.75 -1.25
C SER A 85 -3.15 -3.79 -2.44
N GLN A 86 -2.19 -2.88 -2.43
CA GLN A 86 -1.97 -2.01 -3.58
C GLN A 86 -1.54 -2.80 -4.82
N ILE A 87 -0.73 -3.85 -4.64
CA ILE A 87 -0.30 -4.72 -5.77
C ILE A 87 -1.52 -5.39 -6.40
N GLU A 88 -2.43 -5.92 -5.60
CA GLU A 88 -3.65 -6.54 -6.07
C GLU A 88 -4.57 -5.54 -6.78
N PHE A 89 -4.80 -4.38 -6.16
CA PHE A 89 -5.61 -3.32 -6.75
C PHE A 89 -5.02 -2.84 -8.09
N ASP A 90 -3.71 -2.57 -8.14
CA ASP A 90 -3.04 -2.09 -9.35
C ASP A 90 -3.11 -3.14 -10.47
N MET A 91 -3.01 -4.44 -10.13
CA MET A 91 -3.19 -5.52 -11.08
C MET A 91 -4.59 -5.49 -11.71
N TYR A 92 -5.63 -5.50 -10.88
CA TYR A 92 -7.02 -5.44 -11.40
C TYR A 92 -7.33 -4.13 -12.12
N TYR A 93 -6.77 -3.00 -11.65
CA TYR A 93 -6.91 -1.71 -12.31
C TYR A 93 -6.38 -1.77 -13.76
N ASN A 94 -5.19 -2.28 -13.96
CA ASN A 94 -4.59 -2.35 -15.29
C ASN A 94 -5.26 -3.41 -16.16
N VAL A 95 -5.59 -4.58 -15.61
CA VAL A 95 -6.28 -5.65 -16.35
C VAL A 95 -7.67 -5.17 -16.81
N SER A 96 -8.49 -4.63 -15.90
CA SER A 96 -9.84 -4.16 -16.26
C SER A 96 -9.82 -2.95 -17.20
N LYS A 97 -8.87 -2.02 -17.01
CA LYS A 97 -8.67 -0.90 -17.91
C LYS A 97 -8.30 -1.37 -19.33
N ASN A 98 -7.35 -2.29 -19.46
CA ASN A 98 -6.93 -2.82 -20.76
C ASN A 98 -8.06 -3.60 -21.42
N ALA A 99 -8.80 -4.41 -20.65
CA ALA A 99 -9.97 -5.13 -21.14
C ALA A 99 -11.04 -4.16 -21.66
N ALA A 100 -11.37 -3.13 -20.88
CA ALA A 100 -12.33 -2.10 -21.28
C ALA A 100 -11.89 -1.38 -22.57
N MET A 101 -10.61 -1.00 -22.65
CA MET A 101 -10.08 -0.30 -23.83
C MET A 101 -10.07 -1.16 -25.09
N SER A 102 -9.91 -2.47 -24.96
CA SER A 102 -9.85 -3.42 -26.06
C SER A 102 -11.23 -3.83 -26.58
N GLN A 103 -12.31 -3.50 -25.87
CA GLN A 103 -13.66 -3.83 -26.30
C GLN A 103 -14.00 -3.14 -27.62
N SER A 104 -14.67 -3.87 -28.52
CA SER A 104 -15.23 -3.31 -29.74
C SER A 104 -16.35 -2.33 -29.38
N PHE A 105 -16.30 -1.13 -29.95
CA PHE A 105 -17.33 -0.10 -29.74
C PHE A 105 -18.34 -0.07 -30.89
N TYR A 106 -17.86 0.16 -32.10
CA TYR A 106 -18.69 0.17 -33.30
C TYR A 106 -17.85 -0.11 -34.55
N GLY A 107 -18.25 -1.08 -35.36
CA GLY A 107 -17.49 -1.50 -36.53
C GLY A 107 -16.08 -1.95 -36.16
N ASN A 108 -15.08 -1.30 -36.71
CA ASN A 108 -13.65 -1.57 -36.45
C ASN A 108 -13.05 -0.67 -35.35
N THR A 109 -13.85 0.14 -34.65
CA THR A 109 -13.37 1.01 -33.58
C THR A 109 -13.41 0.30 -32.25
N THR A 110 -12.47 0.65 -31.37
CA THR A 110 -12.40 0.15 -29.99
C THR A 110 -12.90 1.21 -29.00
N MET A 111 -13.14 0.79 -27.76
CA MET A 111 -13.43 1.74 -26.68
C MET A 111 -12.24 2.68 -26.43
N ALA A 112 -11.00 2.26 -26.70
CA ALA A 112 -9.83 3.15 -26.62
C ALA A 112 -9.95 4.32 -27.63
N ASP A 113 -10.40 4.05 -28.86
CA ASP A 113 -10.64 5.11 -29.87
C ASP A 113 -11.74 6.05 -29.40
N TYR A 114 -12.83 5.50 -28.86
CA TYR A 114 -13.93 6.30 -28.32
C TYR A 114 -13.48 7.18 -27.13
N TYR A 115 -12.71 6.65 -26.18
CA TYR A 115 -12.17 7.43 -25.07
C TYR A 115 -11.20 8.51 -25.57
N SER A 116 -10.40 8.21 -26.59
CA SER A 116 -9.51 9.22 -27.21
C SER A 116 -10.31 10.34 -27.87
N TYR A 117 -11.41 10.01 -28.52
CA TYR A 117 -12.35 11.02 -29.05
C TYR A 117 -12.93 11.89 -27.92
N MET A 118 -13.15 11.33 -26.74
CA MET A 118 -13.60 12.05 -25.54
C MET A 118 -12.48 12.82 -24.82
N GLY A 119 -11.28 12.87 -25.39
CA GLY A 119 -10.15 13.62 -24.87
C GLY A 119 -9.22 12.83 -23.94
N TYR A 120 -9.41 11.49 -23.81
CA TYR A 120 -8.47 10.66 -23.07
C TYR A 120 -7.15 10.52 -23.84
N LYS A 121 -6.03 10.67 -23.14
CA LYS A 121 -4.70 10.51 -23.71
C LYS A 121 -3.96 9.40 -22.96
N SER A 122 -3.69 8.30 -23.61
CA SER A 122 -3.00 7.15 -23.02
C SER A 122 -1.56 7.43 -22.58
N SER A 123 -0.94 8.49 -23.11
CA SER A 123 0.40 8.95 -22.74
C SER A 123 0.44 9.80 -21.47
N GLU A 124 -0.70 10.29 -20.99
CA GLU A 124 -0.81 11.12 -19.80
C GLU A 124 -1.31 10.30 -18.59
N ASN A 125 -1.06 10.80 -17.38
CA ASN A 125 -1.50 10.13 -16.16
C ASN A 125 -3.03 10.22 -16.03
N ASP A 126 -3.70 9.08 -15.79
CA ASP A 126 -5.16 9.00 -15.65
C ASP A 126 -5.71 9.93 -14.54
N LYS A 127 -4.91 10.22 -13.50
CA LYS A 127 -5.28 11.13 -12.40
C LYS A 127 -5.29 12.60 -12.80
N SER A 128 -4.58 12.96 -13.87
CA SER A 128 -4.49 14.34 -14.35
C SER A 128 -5.51 14.69 -15.42
N GLN A 129 -6.29 13.71 -15.87
CA GLN A 129 -7.25 13.86 -16.96
C GLN A 129 -8.68 13.66 -16.43
N THR A 130 -9.60 14.54 -16.83
CA THR A 130 -11.00 14.47 -16.44
C THR A 130 -11.82 13.87 -17.58
N ASN A 131 -12.66 12.89 -17.26
CA ASN A 131 -13.70 12.38 -18.14
C ASN A 131 -14.86 13.40 -18.18
N SER A 132 -15.04 14.03 -19.31
CA SER A 132 -16.02 15.12 -19.50
C SER A 132 -17.49 14.67 -19.34
N GLN A 133 -17.77 13.38 -19.50
CA GLN A 133 -19.14 12.84 -19.34
C GLN A 133 -19.50 12.63 -17.87
N THR A 134 -18.54 12.20 -17.05
CA THR A 134 -18.81 11.83 -15.67
C THR A 134 -18.37 12.89 -14.67
N GLY A 135 -17.50 13.82 -15.06
CA GLY A 135 -16.86 14.79 -14.18
C GLY A 135 -15.79 14.20 -13.27
N LYS A 136 -15.57 12.87 -13.29
CA LYS A 136 -14.54 12.16 -12.57
C LYS A 136 -13.21 12.20 -13.32
N THR A 137 -12.09 11.97 -12.64
CA THR A 137 -10.83 11.67 -13.32
C THR A 137 -10.94 10.32 -14.04
N TRP A 138 -10.15 10.13 -15.10
CA TRP A 138 -10.08 8.82 -15.75
C TRP A 138 -9.58 7.73 -14.81
N TYR A 139 -8.74 8.11 -13.83
CA TYR A 139 -8.33 7.19 -12.77
C TYR A 139 -9.52 6.71 -11.93
N GLU A 140 -10.39 7.60 -11.46
CA GLU A 140 -11.58 7.23 -10.69
C GLU A 140 -12.54 6.38 -11.53
N TYR A 141 -12.71 6.70 -12.80
CA TYR A 141 -13.54 5.91 -13.71
C TYR A 141 -13.03 4.47 -13.86
N PHE A 142 -11.74 4.27 -14.14
CA PHE A 142 -11.16 2.93 -14.26
C PHE A 142 -11.01 2.24 -12.89
N ALA A 143 -10.85 2.99 -11.80
CA ALA A 143 -10.84 2.42 -10.45
C ALA A 143 -12.20 1.85 -10.05
N ASP A 144 -13.30 2.51 -10.42
CA ASP A 144 -14.65 1.97 -10.19
C ASP A 144 -14.85 0.63 -10.93
N ASN A 145 -14.38 0.53 -12.18
CA ASN A 145 -14.41 -0.73 -12.93
C ASN A 145 -13.56 -1.81 -12.26
N ALA A 146 -12.35 -1.45 -11.82
CA ALA A 146 -11.47 -2.38 -11.11
C ALA A 146 -12.09 -2.88 -9.79
N LEU A 147 -12.76 -2.01 -9.03
CA LEU A 147 -13.46 -2.40 -7.80
C LEU A 147 -14.61 -3.37 -8.07
N THR A 148 -15.36 -3.17 -9.14
CA THR A 148 -16.41 -4.10 -9.58
C THR A 148 -15.80 -5.45 -9.92
N THR A 149 -14.74 -5.46 -10.72
CA THR A 149 -14.02 -6.70 -11.09
C THR A 149 -13.48 -7.42 -9.86
N ILE A 150 -12.87 -6.72 -8.90
CA ILE A 150 -12.38 -7.32 -7.64
C ILE A 150 -13.54 -7.99 -6.89
N LYS A 151 -14.69 -7.34 -6.76
CA LYS A 151 -15.87 -7.90 -6.08
C LYS A 151 -16.34 -9.19 -6.75
N GLU A 152 -16.48 -9.16 -8.06
CA GLU A 152 -16.90 -10.33 -8.86
C GLU A 152 -15.93 -11.50 -8.69
N TYR A 153 -14.63 -11.26 -8.82
CA TYR A 153 -13.62 -12.32 -8.68
C TYR A 153 -13.54 -12.88 -7.25
N LYS A 154 -13.60 -12.00 -6.23
CA LYS A 154 -13.63 -12.46 -4.83
C LYS A 154 -14.88 -13.27 -4.52
N ALA A 155 -16.03 -12.91 -5.09
CA ALA A 155 -17.26 -13.70 -4.96
C ALA A 155 -17.13 -15.07 -5.64
N LEU A 156 -16.61 -15.12 -6.89
CA LEU A 156 -16.37 -16.36 -7.62
C LEU A 156 -15.39 -17.29 -6.89
N ILE A 157 -14.29 -16.76 -6.35
CA ILE A 157 -13.32 -17.54 -5.59
C ILE A 157 -13.97 -18.14 -4.34
N LYS A 158 -14.73 -17.33 -3.61
CA LYS A 158 -15.43 -17.77 -2.40
C LYS A 158 -16.47 -18.85 -2.70
N ASP A 159 -17.20 -18.69 -3.80
CA ASP A 159 -18.18 -19.69 -4.26
C ASP A 159 -17.49 -20.98 -4.73
N ALA A 160 -16.39 -20.88 -5.47
CA ALA A 160 -15.55 -21.99 -5.86
C ALA A 160 -15.05 -22.79 -4.64
N ASP A 161 -14.55 -22.08 -3.62
CA ASP A 161 -14.09 -22.70 -2.36
C ASP A 161 -15.24 -23.40 -1.63
N ASN A 162 -16.40 -22.76 -1.52
CA ASN A 162 -17.58 -23.30 -0.85
C ASN A 162 -18.18 -24.53 -1.58
N SER A 163 -18.11 -24.54 -2.92
CA SER A 163 -18.58 -25.65 -3.75
C SER A 163 -17.60 -26.81 -3.82
N GLY A 164 -16.40 -26.66 -3.23
CA GLY A 164 -15.35 -27.68 -3.31
C GLY A 164 -14.75 -27.81 -4.72
N PHE A 165 -14.74 -26.72 -5.49
CA PHE A 165 -14.13 -26.72 -6.83
C PHE A 165 -12.64 -27.01 -6.77
N ASP A 166 -12.24 -28.14 -7.35
CA ASP A 166 -10.85 -28.55 -7.45
C ASP A 166 -10.20 -27.96 -8.71
N TYR A 167 -9.29 -27.00 -8.51
CA TYR A 167 -8.55 -26.36 -9.60
C TYR A 167 -7.21 -27.08 -9.81
N THR A 168 -7.26 -28.22 -10.52
CA THR A 168 -6.10 -29.11 -10.72
C THR A 168 -5.10 -28.62 -11.75
N THR A 169 -5.51 -27.75 -12.69
CA THR A 169 -4.64 -27.23 -13.78
C THR A 169 -3.87 -25.97 -13.39
N GLY A 170 -3.97 -25.51 -12.14
CA GLY A 170 -3.48 -24.20 -11.73
C GLY A 170 -1.99 -23.94 -11.98
N ASP A 171 -1.14 -24.94 -11.77
CA ASP A 171 0.31 -24.78 -12.01
C ASP A 171 0.62 -24.72 -13.52
N ASP A 172 -0.08 -25.50 -14.36
CA ASP A 172 0.07 -25.48 -15.81
C ASP A 172 -0.45 -24.16 -16.38
N ASP A 173 -1.62 -23.71 -15.97
CA ASP A 173 -2.21 -22.42 -16.39
C ASP A 173 -1.32 -21.24 -15.97
N TYR A 174 -0.69 -21.32 -14.80
CA TYR A 174 0.27 -20.30 -14.37
C TYR A 174 1.57 -20.34 -15.17
N ALA A 175 2.06 -21.53 -15.55
CA ALA A 175 3.23 -21.68 -16.41
C ALA A 175 2.95 -21.07 -17.80
N ASP A 176 1.78 -21.33 -18.38
CA ASP A 176 1.35 -20.74 -19.64
C ASP A 176 1.22 -19.22 -19.55
N PHE A 177 0.65 -18.71 -18.45
CA PHE A 177 0.59 -17.27 -18.19
C PHE A 177 1.98 -16.63 -18.15
N THR A 178 2.94 -17.21 -17.40
CA THR A 178 4.30 -16.66 -17.31
C THR A 178 5.03 -16.71 -18.64
N LYS A 179 4.80 -17.76 -19.43
CA LYS A 179 5.33 -17.86 -20.79
C LYS A 179 4.78 -16.74 -21.68
N GLN A 180 3.46 -16.51 -21.69
CA GLN A 180 2.84 -15.43 -22.46
C GLN A 180 3.41 -14.05 -22.07
N ILE A 181 3.63 -13.81 -20.78
CA ILE A 181 4.26 -12.56 -20.30
C ILE A 181 5.70 -12.44 -20.83
N SER A 182 6.47 -13.53 -20.82
CA SER A 182 7.84 -13.54 -21.33
C SER A 182 7.90 -13.27 -22.83
N ASP A 183 7.03 -13.90 -23.59
CA ASP A 183 6.92 -13.74 -25.03
C ASP A 183 6.54 -12.29 -25.38
N ALA A 184 5.51 -11.74 -24.74
CA ALA A 184 5.05 -10.37 -24.94
C ALA A 184 6.10 -9.31 -24.50
N ALA A 185 6.86 -9.58 -23.45
CA ALA A 185 7.99 -8.74 -23.04
C ALA A 185 9.06 -8.70 -24.14
N SER A 186 9.41 -9.86 -24.68
CA SER A 186 10.39 -10.01 -25.76
C SER A 186 9.92 -9.28 -27.04
N GLU A 187 8.68 -9.48 -27.46
CA GLU A 187 8.08 -8.81 -28.63
C GLU A 187 8.07 -7.29 -28.50
N SER A 188 7.84 -6.78 -27.27
CA SER A 188 7.87 -5.34 -26.99
C SER A 188 9.26 -4.79 -26.71
N GLY A 189 10.32 -5.60 -26.80
CA GLY A 189 11.71 -5.19 -26.55
C GLY A 189 11.97 -4.79 -25.10
N LYS A 190 11.20 -5.33 -24.13
CA LYS A 190 11.30 -5.01 -22.71
C LYS A 190 11.85 -6.17 -21.91
N SER A 191 12.40 -5.85 -20.72
CA SER A 191 12.68 -6.90 -19.75
C SER A 191 11.34 -7.43 -19.18
N VAL A 192 11.32 -8.72 -18.80
CA VAL A 192 10.14 -9.32 -18.13
C VAL A 192 9.73 -8.52 -16.90
N ALA A 193 10.71 -8.04 -16.10
CA ALA A 193 10.45 -7.24 -14.92
C ALA A 193 9.77 -5.89 -15.23
N ASP A 194 10.16 -5.22 -16.32
CA ASP A 194 9.54 -3.96 -16.73
C ASP A 194 8.16 -4.19 -17.35
N TYR A 195 7.97 -5.32 -18.02
CA TYR A 195 6.67 -5.73 -18.53
C TYR A 195 5.67 -5.99 -17.40
N TYR A 196 6.08 -6.70 -16.32
CA TYR A 196 5.25 -6.86 -15.12
C TYR A 196 4.83 -5.52 -14.52
N LYS A 197 5.74 -4.57 -14.38
CA LYS A 197 5.42 -3.23 -13.84
C LYS A 197 4.46 -2.46 -14.72
N GLN A 198 4.63 -2.56 -16.02
CA GLN A 198 3.75 -1.88 -16.99
C GLN A 198 2.35 -2.48 -17.01
N SER A 199 2.26 -3.82 -16.98
CA SER A 199 0.99 -4.54 -17.15
C SER A 199 0.19 -4.65 -15.85
N PHE A 200 0.85 -4.68 -14.68
CA PHE A 200 0.22 -4.97 -13.39
C PHE A 200 0.49 -3.89 -12.33
N GLY A 201 1.20 -2.80 -12.65
CA GLY A 201 1.49 -1.69 -11.75
C GLY A 201 2.92 -1.63 -11.25
N GLN A 202 3.34 -0.45 -10.84
CA GLN A 202 4.75 -0.12 -10.54
C GLN A 202 5.43 -1.02 -9.48
N TYR A 203 4.67 -1.69 -8.63
CA TYR A 203 5.19 -2.57 -7.58
C TYR A 203 5.12 -4.05 -7.98
N ALA A 204 4.59 -4.36 -9.17
CA ALA A 204 4.42 -5.72 -9.63
C ALA A 204 5.76 -6.39 -9.95
N THR A 205 5.88 -7.62 -9.49
CA THR A 205 6.92 -8.58 -9.86
C THR A 205 6.25 -9.93 -10.05
N GLU A 206 6.83 -10.84 -10.82
CA GLU A 206 6.30 -12.20 -10.98
C GLU A 206 5.96 -12.83 -9.61
N LYS A 207 6.89 -12.71 -8.65
CA LYS A 207 6.74 -13.30 -7.32
C LYS A 207 5.55 -12.75 -6.54
N ASN A 208 5.34 -11.41 -6.53
CA ASN A 208 4.34 -10.81 -5.66
C ASN A 208 2.95 -10.74 -6.28
N VAL A 209 2.81 -10.88 -7.59
CA VAL A 209 1.51 -10.99 -8.27
C VAL A 209 1.05 -12.43 -8.41
N LYS A 210 1.93 -13.45 -8.26
CA LYS A 210 1.59 -14.87 -8.45
C LYS A 210 0.28 -15.25 -7.76
N LYS A 211 0.13 -14.91 -6.50
CA LYS A 211 -1.08 -15.21 -5.72
C LYS A 211 -2.35 -14.69 -6.41
N TYR A 212 -2.35 -13.45 -6.84
CA TYR A 212 -3.51 -12.80 -7.44
C TYR A 212 -3.79 -13.31 -8.85
N VAL A 213 -2.74 -13.65 -9.61
CA VAL A 213 -2.89 -14.32 -10.91
C VAL A 213 -3.50 -15.70 -10.73
N MET A 214 -3.05 -16.49 -9.75
CA MET A 214 -3.64 -17.79 -9.45
C MET A 214 -5.11 -17.69 -9.03
N GLU A 215 -5.47 -16.70 -8.21
CA GLU A 215 -6.86 -16.42 -7.85
C GLU A 215 -7.69 -16.04 -9.09
N TYR A 216 -7.15 -15.20 -9.97
CA TYR A 216 -7.78 -14.83 -11.23
C TYR A 216 -8.01 -16.04 -12.16
N LEU A 217 -7.00 -16.88 -12.36
CA LEU A 217 -7.09 -18.08 -13.19
C LEU A 217 -8.12 -19.08 -12.61
N LYS A 218 -8.10 -19.30 -11.30
CA LYS A 218 -9.09 -20.15 -10.62
C LYS A 218 -10.51 -19.64 -10.80
N ALA A 219 -10.74 -18.34 -10.64
CA ALA A 219 -12.05 -17.74 -10.82
C ALA A 219 -12.57 -17.89 -12.26
N ASN A 220 -11.70 -17.68 -13.26
CA ASN A 220 -12.06 -17.89 -14.66
C ASN A 220 -12.37 -19.35 -14.97
N ALA A 221 -11.57 -20.30 -14.45
CA ALA A 221 -11.84 -21.73 -14.61
C ALA A 221 -13.16 -22.12 -13.97
N TYR A 222 -13.46 -21.59 -12.78
CA TYR A 222 -14.73 -21.83 -12.11
C TYR A 222 -15.91 -21.22 -12.88
N GLN A 223 -15.79 -20.00 -13.36
CA GLN A 223 -16.79 -19.35 -14.19
C GLN A 223 -17.07 -20.18 -15.45
N SER A 224 -16.02 -20.65 -16.13
CA SER A 224 -16.17 -21.52 -17.32
C SER A 224 -16.93 -22.79 -16.98
N LYS A 225 -16.64 -23.43 -15.83
CA LYS A 225 -17.39 -24.60 -15.37
C LYS A 225 -18.85 -24.29 -15.08
N LEU A 226 -19.17 -23.16 -14.48
CA LEU A 226 -20.56 -22.76 -14.22
C LEU A 226 -21.35 -22.56 -15.51
N THR A 227 -20.69 -22.06 -16.55
CA THR A 227 -21.33 -21.76 -17.84
C THR A 227 -21.28 -22.92 -18.84
N GLU A 228 -20.52 -23.99 -18.58
CA GLU A 228 -20.29 -25.12 -19.48
C GLU A 228 -21.61 -25.77 -19.97
N ASN A 229 -22.62 -25.81 -19.10
CA ASN A 229 -23.93 -26.40 -19.40
C ASN A 229 -25.03 -25.36 -19.62
N MET A 230 -24.69 -24.07 -19.69
CA MET A 230 -25.63 -22.97 -19.95
C MET A 230 -25.76 -22.79 -21.48
N THR A 231 -26.33 -23.78 -22.13
CA THR A 231 -26.71 -23.67 -23.55
C THR A 231 -28.22 -23.52 -23.63
N ALA A 232 -28.68 -22.39 -24.17
CA ALA A 232 -30.10 -22.25 -24.47
C ALA A 232 -30.46 -23.21 -25.60
N THR A 233 -31.58 -23.93 -25.46
CA THR A 233 -32.14 -24.73 -26.55
C THR A 233 -32.72 -23.81 -27.63
N ASP A 234 -32.87 -24.33 -28.84
CA ASP A 234 -33.50 -23.61 -29.95
C ASP A 234 -34.92 -23.11 -29.59
N ASP A 235 -35.62 -23.88 -28.78
CA ASP A 235 -36.97 -23.52 -28.30
C ASP A 235 -36.93 -22.36 -27.31
N GLU A 236 -35.99 -22.34 -26.34
CA GLU A 236 -35.80 -21.24 -25.39
C GLU A 236 -35.35 -19.96 -26.12
N VAL A 237 -34.46 -20.08 -27.11
CA VAL A 237 -34.04 -18.95 -27.93
C VAL A 237 -35.23 -18.37 -28.71
N LYS A 238 -36.07 -19.25 -29.25
CA LYS A 238 -37.25 -18.81 -30.00
C LYS A 238 -38.30 -18.17 -29.11
N GLU A 239 -38.57 -18.74 -27.94
CA GLU A 239 -39.48 -18.19 -26.92
C GLU A 239 -39.04 -16.79 -26.50
N TYR A 240 -37.74 -16.65 -26.14
CA TYR A 240 -37.15 -15.37 -25.80
C TYR A 240 -37.27 -14.32 -26.92
N TYR A 241 -36.99 -14.73 -28.14
CA TYR A 241 -37.14 -13.85 -29.31
C TYR A 241 -38.58 -13.43 -29.51
N ASP A 242 -39.54 -14.38 -29.40
CA ASP A 242 -40.95 -14.11 -29.57
C ASP A 242 -41.53 -13.18 -28.51
N GLU A 243 -40.99 -13.21 -27.30
CA GLU A 243 -41.37 -12.32 -26.19
C GLU A 243 -40.73 -10.93 -26.25
N HIS A 244 -39.58 -10.75 -26.96
CA HIS A 244 -38.80 -9.49 -26.94
C HIS A 244 -38.60 -8.88 -28.33
N LYS A 245 -39.39 -9.25 -29.31
CA LYS A 245 -39.26 -8.79 -30.71
C LYS A 245 -39.96 -7.47 -31.04
N ASP A 246 -40.46 -6.72 -30.04
CA ASP A 246 -41.14 -5.43 -30.22
C ASP A 246 -40.15 -4.28 -30.29
#